data_0388a3dca0c7aee1b1918d92a9b4e0b5
#
_entry.id   0388a3dca0c7aee1b1918d92a9b4e0b5
#
_cell.length_a   1.000
_cell.length_b   1.000
_cell.length_c   1.000
_cell.angle_alpha   90.00
_cell.angle_beta   90.00
_cell.angle_gamma   90.00
#
_symmetry.space_group_name_H-M   'P 1'
#
loop_
_entity.id
_entity.type
_entity.pdbx_description
1 polymer ?
#
loop_
_entity_poly.entity_id
_entity_poly.type
_entity_poly.pdbx_seq_one_letter_code
_entity_poly.pdbx_strand_id
1 'polypeptide(L)'
;MPSFQSFPTTQLSQRSHSLNPRLQELHLPMVVLENFLASTKDISVQELEYVPYQRLVLAHLLDEECGGSLKKILVETLHDRATGALEISTPPDLHKDDLIKISTAVSHLVGLPNFDSMSGKYYACFDVKDTDSSDSYLRQAYRLFTLHTDGTYVDETTDWVLMLKLKEENAVGGESRLLHLDDWEEMEIFAEHPLGHTPMEY
;
A
#
# COMPACT_ATOMS: atom_id res chain seq x y z
N MET A 1 -6.36 -27.48 -33.70
CA MET A 1 -5.95 -26.93 -32.40
C MET A 1 -5.73 -25.45 -32.60
N PRO A 2 -6.41 -24.55 -31.90
CA PRO A 2 -6.12 -23.12 -32.00
C PRO A 2 -4.74 -22.87 -31.39
N SER A 3 -3.89 -22.20 -32.13
CA SER A 3 -2.58 -21.73 -31.66
C SER A 3 -2.83 -20.63 -30.64
N PHE A 4 -2.48 -20.89 -29.38
CA PHE A 4 -2.37 -19.81 -28.37
C PHE A 4 -1.31 -18.84 -28.87
N GLN A 5 -1.72 -17.66 -29.29
CA GLN A 5 -0.81 -16.55 -29.47
C GLN A 5 -0.26 -16.20 -28.09
N SER A 6 1.03 -16.44 -27.88
CA SER A 6 1.74 -15.92 -26.73
C SER A 6 1.77 -14.39 -26.85
N PHE A 7 0.98 -13.70 -26.04
CA PHE A 7 1.11 -12.27 -25.88
C PHE A 7 2.52 -11.96 -25.34
N PRO A 8 3.17 -10.89 -25.81
CA PRO A 8 4.46 -10.49 -25.24
C PRO A 8 4.29 -10.26 -23.75
N THR A 9 4.97 -11.03 -22.94
CA THR A 9 4.97 -10.87 -21.49
C THR A 9 5.56 -9.49 -21.20
N THR A 10 4.75 -8.57 -20.73
CA THR A 10 5.22 -7.25 -20.29
C THR A 10 6.07 -7.47 -19.05
N GLN A 11 7.38 -7.36 -19.21
CA GLN A 11 8.32 -7.55 -18.10
C GLN A 11 8.24 -6.33 -17.18
N LEU A 12 7.81 -6.55 -15.93
CA LEU A 12 7.88 -5.55 -14.90
C LEU A 12 9.35 -5.23 -14.57
N SER A 13 9.67 -3.96 -14.41
CA SER A 13 10.99 -3.51 -13.98
C SER A 13 10.94 -2.98 -12.55
N GLN A 14 11.70 -3.62 -11.68
CA GLN A 14 11.96 -3.15 -10.33
C GLN A 14 13.36 -2.57 -10.27
N ARG A 15 13.53 -1.48 -9.53
CA ARG A 15 14.84 -0.86 -9.30
C ARG A 15 14.92 -0.32 -7.89
N SER A 16 16.14 -0.18 -7.37
CA SER A 16 16.35 0.54 -6.11
C SER A 16 16.17 2.05 -6.31
N HIS A 17 15.55 2.70 -5.36
CA HIS A 17 15.42 4.15 -5.34
C HIS A 17 16.81 4.82 -5.27
N SER A 18 16.98 5.91 -6.01
CA SER A 18 18.29 6.55 -6.18
C SER A 18 18.90 7.11 -4.89
N LEU A 19 18.06 7.50 -3.92
CA LEU A 19 18.48 8.10 -2.65
C LEU A 19 18.53 7.10 -1.49
N ASN A 20 17.80 5.99 -1.58
CA ASN A 20 17.78 4.99 -0.52
C ASN A 20 17.61 3.58 -1.09
N PRO A 21 18.62 2.70 -0.98
CA PRO A 21 18.57 1.36 -1.54
C PRO A 21 17.56 0.44 -0.86
N ARG A 22 17.08 0.77 0.36
CA ARG A 22 16.04 0.00 1.04
C ARG A 22 14.66 0.21 0.43
N LEU A 23 14.42 1.34 -0.24
CA LEU A 23 13.20 1.60 -0.99
C LEU A 23 13.37 1.06 -2.41
N GLN A 24 12.48 0.19 -2.82
CA GLN A 24 12.40 -0.31 -4.18
C GLN A 24 11.30 0.43 -4.93
N GLU A 25 11.48 0.62 -6.21
CA GLU A 25 10.50 1.24 -7.10
C GLU A 25 10.00 0.24 -8.13
N LEU A 26 8.70 0.21 -8.33
CA LEU A 26 8.02 -0.60 -9.34
C LEU A 26 7.06 0.30 -10.13
N HIS A 27 7.19 0.29 -11.44
CA HIS A 27 6.24 0.99 -12.31
C HIS A 27 5.30 0.00 -12.98
N LEU A 28 3.99 0.22 -12.85
CA LEU A 28 2.97 -0.53 -13.57
C LEU A 28 2.70 0.13 -14.93
N PRO A 29 3.02 -0.55 -16.05
CA PRO A 29 2.85 0.03 -17.37
C PRO A 29 1.38 0.28 -17.72
N MET A 30 1.12 1.35 -18.49
CA MET A 30 -0.24 1.71 -18.92
C MET A 30 -0.99 0.54 -19.57
N VAL A 31 -0.33 -0.21 -20.45
CA VAL A 31 -0.96 -1.33 -21.16
C VAL A 31 -1.46 -2.42 -20.20
N VAL A 32 -0.72 -2.70 -19.12
CA VAL A 32 -1.13 -3.66 -18.08
C VAL A 32 -2.37 -3.15 -17.36
N LEU A 33 -2.36 -1.86 -17.00
CA LEU A 33 -3.47 -1.26 -16.28
C LEU A 33 -4.73 -1.13 -17.14
N GLU A 34 -4.59 -0.76 -18.41
CA GLU A 34 -5.71 -0.70 -19.37
C GLU A 34 -6.38 -2.07 -19.52
N ASN A 35 -5.60 -3.14 -19.69
CA ASN A 35 -6.13 -4.50 -19.79
C ASN A 35 -6.82 -4.93 -18.50
N PHE A 36 -6.17 -4.70 -17.35
CA PHE A 36 -6.73 -5.00 -16.03
C PHE A 36 -8.05 -4.25 -15.80
N LEU A 37 -8.10 -2.94 -16.06
CA LEU A 37 -9.29 -2.13 -15.86
C LEU A 37 -10.40 -2.53 -16.84
N ALA A 38 -10.07 -2.88 -18.08
CA ALA A 38 -11.04 -3.39 -19.03
C ALA A 38 -11.65 -4.73 -18.59
N SER A 39 -10.84 -5.64 -18.06
CA SER A 39 -11.31 -6.96 -17.55
C SER A 39 -12.12 -6.85 -16.26
N THR A 40 -11.93 -5.78 -15.49
CA THR A 40 -12.60 -5.54 -14.20
C THR A 40 -13.68 -4.44 -14.25
N LYS A 41 -14.07 -4.00 -15.43
CA LYS A 41 -15.00 -2.89 -15.62
C LYS A 41 -16.37 -3.09 -14.93
N ASP A 42 -16.84 -4.33 -14.87
CA ASP A 42 -18.12 -4.70 -14.28
C ASP A 42 -18.05 -4.91 -12.75
N ILE A 43 -16.86 -4.82 -12.16
CA ILE A 43 -16.66 -4.89 -10.70
C ILE A 43 -16.64 -3.46 -10.16
N SER A 44 -17.63 -3.08 -9.38
CA SER A 44 -17.70 -1.76 -8.74
C SER A 44 -16.87 -1.71 -7.45
N VAL A 45 -16.38 -0.51 -7.07
CA VAL A 45 -15.70 -0.32 -5.77
C VAL A 45 -16.64 -0.66 -4.60
N GLN A 46 -17.96 -0.36 -4.74
CA GLN A 46 -18.94 -0.73 -3.73
C GLN A 46 -19.05 -2.25 -3.57
N GLU A 47 -19.01 -3.01 -4.66
CA GLU A 47 -19.03 -4.48 -4.60
C GLU A 47 -17.83 -5.04 -3.85
N LEU A 48 -16.65 -4.43 -3.98
CA LEU A 48 -15.46 -4.83 -3.25
C LEU A 48 -15.61 -4.70 -1.72
N GLU A 49 -16.48 -3.83 -1.23
CA GLU A 49 -16.73 -3.69 0.21
C GLU A 49 -17.50 -4.88 0.77
N TYR A 50 -18.42 -5.45 0.00
CA TYR A 50 -19.36 -6.47 0.46
C TYR A 50 -19.05 -7.88 -0.03
N VAL A 51 -18.24 -8.04 -1.09
CA VAL A 51 -17.93 -9.32 -1.71
C VAL A 51 -16.43 -9.58 -1.70
N PRO A 52 -15.88 -10.11 -0.58
CA PRO A 52 -14.43 -10.33 -0.43
C PRO A 52 -13.82 -11.16 -1.56
N TYR A 53 -14.56 -12.09 -2.14
CA TYR A 53 -14.09 -12.90 -3.27
C TYR A 53 -13.68 -12.05 -4.47
N GLN A 54 -14.40 -10.96 -4.76
CA GLN A 54 -14.06 -10.07 -5.87
C GLN A 54 -12.69 -9.39 -5.70
N ARG A 55 -12.25 -9.17 -4.48
CA ARG A 55 -10.92 -8.62 -4.19
C ARG A 55 -9.82 -9.60 -4.59
N LEU A 56 -10.03 -10.89 -4.36
CA LEU A 56 -9.11 -11.95 -4.79
C LEU A 56 -9.11 -12.12 -6.32
N VAL A 57 -10.26 -11.92 -6.96
CA VAL A 57 -10.36 -11.87 -8.43
C VAL A 57 -9.52 -10.72 -8.99
N LEU A 58 -9.62 -9.52 -8.41
CA LEU A 58 -8.77 -8.39 -8.80
C LEU A 58 -7.28 -8.71 -8.66
N ALA A 59 -6.89 -9.30 -7.54
CA ALA A 59 -5.49 -9.69 -7.30
C ALA A 59 -4.98 -10.65 -8.37
N HIS A 60 -5.77 -11.69 -8.65
CA HIS A 60 -5.42 -12.69 -9.67
C HIS A 60 -5.29 -12.04 -11.07
N LEU A 61 -6.28 -11.25 -11.47
CA LEU A 61 -6.26 -10.62 -12.80
C LEU A 61 -5.10 -9.64 -12.97
N LEU A 62 -4.78 -8.84 -11.95
CA LEU A 62 -3.63 -7.93 -12.04
C LEU A 62 -2.31 -8.69 -12.13
N ASP A 63 -2.14 -9.78 -11.38
CA ASP A 63 -0.94 -10.62 -11.46
C ASP A 63 -0.82 -11.29 -12.82
N GLU A 64 -1.92 -11.78 -13.42
CA GLU A 64 -1.95 -12.34 -14.77
C GLU A 64 -1.53 -11.31 -15.82
N GLU A 65 -2.07 -10.10 -15.78
CA GLU A 65 -1.68 -9.01 -16.70
C GLU A 65 -0.20 -8.61 -16.55
N CYS A 66 0.36 -8.81 -15.35
CA CYS A 66 1.80 -8.69 -15.08
C CYS A 66 2.61 -9.95 -15.42
N GLY A 67 2.04 -10.91 -16.16
CA GLY A 67 2.71 -12.16 -16.53
C GLY A 67 2.97 -13.09 -15.34
N GLY A 68 2.18 -13.02 -14.27
CA GLY A 68 2.30 -13.85 -13.07
C GLY A 68 3.52 -13.53 -12.20
N SER A 69 4.11 -12.34 -12.37
CA SER A 69 5.35 -11.95 -11.66
C SER A 69 5.15 -10.94 -10.56
N LEU A 70 4.01 -10.24 -10.52
CA LEU A 70 3.77 -9.15 -9.58
C LEU A 70 3.74 -9.66 -8.13
N LYS A 71 3.00 -10.72 -7.86
CA LYS A 71 2.95 -11.32 -6.52
C LYS A 71 4.34 -11.67 -6.00
N LYS A 72 5.17 -12.29 -6.84
CA LYS A 72 6.52 -12.67 -6.46
C LYS A 72 7.36 -11.45 -6.11
N ILE A 73 7.33 -10.40 -6.94
CA ILE A 73 8.06 -9.16 -6.71
C ILE A 73 7.63 -8.52 -5.38
N LEU A 74 6.33 -8.40 -5.14
CA LEU A 74 5.79 -7.82 -3.91
C LEU A 74 6.28 -8.58 -2.67
N VAL A 75 6.07 -9.90 -2.66
CA VAL A 75 6.40 -10.74 -1.50
C VAL A 75 7.90 -10.76 -1.22
N GLU A 76 8.73 -10.97 -2.26
CA GLU A 76 10.19 -11.00 -2.09
C GLU A 76 10.72 -9.66 -1.59
N THR A 77 10.25 -8.53 -2.14
CA THR A 77 10.70 -7.20 -1.69
C THR A 77 10.30 -6.89 -0.26
N LEU A 78 9.06 -7.17 0.10
CA LEU A 78 8.52 -6.83 1.42
C LEU A 78 9.06 -7.74 2.54
N HIS A 79 9.44 -8.98 2.22
CA HIS A 79 10.03 -9.91 3.18
C HIS A 79 11.56 -9.81 3.27
N ASP A 80 12.21 -9.11 2.36
CA ASP A 80 13.65 -8.91 2.43
C ASP A 80 13.99 -7.81 3.46
N ARG A 81 14.65 -8.19 4.55
CA ARG A 81 15.09 -7.25 5.59
C ARG A 81 16.04 -6.18 5.06
N ALA A 82 16.73 -6.42 3.96
CA ALA A 82 17.59 -5.42 3.35
C ALA A 82 16.82 -4.29 2.69
N THR A 83 15.56 -4.53 2.32
CA THR A 83 14.64 -3.59 1.69
C THR A 83 13.41 -3.34 2.58
N GLY A 84 12.28 -3.97 2.32
CA GLY A 84 11.08 -3.89 3.15
C GLY A 84 10.10 -2.76 2.79
N ALA A 85 10.46 -1.89 1.85
CA ALA A 85 9.57 -0.85 1.34
C ALA A 85 9.55 -0.85 -0.19
N LEU A 86 8.35 -0.69 -0.76
CA LEU A 86 8.14 -0.65 -2.21
C LEU A 86 7.23 0.51 -2.57
N GLU A 87 7.70 1.37 -3.45
CA GLU A 87 6.91 2.40 -4.10
C GLU A 87 6.37 1.86 -5.43
N ILE A 88 5.05 1.87 -5.59
CA ILE A 88 4.39 1.45 -6.83
C ILE A 88 3.84 2.69 -7.52
N SER A 89 4.39 3.02 -8.67
CA SER A 89 3.92 4.14 -9.48
C SER A 89 3.00 3.66 -10.60
N THR A 90 1.96 4.44 -10.82
CA THR A 90 1.01 4.29 -11.93
C THR A 90 1.09 5.51 -12.84
N PRO A 91 0.60 5.43 -14.10
CA PRO A 91 0.41 6.61 -14.91
C PRO A 91 -0.46 7.67 -14.21
N PRO A 92 -0.24 8.96 -14.47
CA PRO A 92 -1.08 10.02 -13.94
C PRO A 92 -2.51 9.93 -14.49
N ASP A 93 -3.43 10.61 -13.84
CA ASP A 93 -4.83 10.83 -14.29
C ASP A 93 -5.75 9.61 -14.28
N LEU A 94 -5.41 8.54 -13.55
CA LEU A 94 -6.34 7.46 -13.28
C LEU A 94 -7.49 7.93 -12.37
N HIS A 95 -8.70 7.44 -12.65
CA HIS A 95 -9.85 7.73 -11.80
C HIS A 95 -9.66 7.12 -10.40
N LYS A 96 -10.25 7.77 -9.38
CA LYS A 96 -10.18 7.30 -8.00
C LYS A 96 -10.56 5.83 -7.85
N ASP A 97 -11.63 5.40 -8.51
CA ASP A 97 -12.14 4.04 -8.42
C ASP A 97 -11.17 3.01 -9.04
N ASP A 98 -10.47 3.40 -10.10
CA ASP A 98 -9.43 2.58 -10.73
C ASP A 98 -8.22 2.41 -9.81
N LEU A 99 -7.79 3.49 -9.16
CA LEU A 99 -6.73 3.45 -8.16
C LEU A 99 -7.10 2.57 -6.97
N ILE A 100 -8.36 2.61 -6.50
CA ILE A 100 -8.86 1.74 -5.43
C ILE A 100 -8.85 0.27 -5.88
N LYS A 101 -9.25 -0.04 -7.12
CA LYS A 101 -9.17 -1.41 -7.65
C LYS A 101 -7.74 -1.92 -7.72
N ILE A 102 -6.82 -1.10 -8.24
CA ILE A 102 -5.39 -1.44 -8.34
C ILE A 102 -4.80 -1.69 -6.95
N SER A 103 -5.02 -0.77 -6.00
CA SER A 103 -4.50 -0.91 -4.63
C SER A 103 -5.11 -2.11 -3.89
N THR A 104 -6.40 -2.40 -4.13
CA THR A 104 -7.06 -3.61 -3.61
C THR A 104 -6.41 -4.87 -4.18
N ALA A 105 -6.14 -4.91 -5.47
CA ALA A 105 -5.44 -6.03 -6.10
C ALA A 105 -4.04 -6.22 -5.49
N VAL A 106 -3.26 -5.15 -5.38
CA VAL A 106 -1.91 -5.18 -4.78
C VAL A 106 -1.95 -5.68 -3.34
N SER A 107 -2.84 -5.15 -2.49
CA SER A 107 -2.93 -5.57 -1.09
C SER A 107 -3.26 -7.07 -0.95
N HIS A 108 -4.14 -7.60 -1.80
CA HIS A 108 -4.55 -9.02 -1.75
C HIS A 108 -3.53 -9.97 -2.41
N LEU A 109 -2.53 -9.46 -3.11
CA LEU A 109 -1.36 -10.25 -3.52
C LEU A 109 -0.37 -10.45 -2.36
N VAL A 110 -0.33 -9.52 -1.40
CA VAL A 110 0.55 -9.60 -0.22
C VAL A 110 -0.13 -10.36 0.92
N GLY A 111 -1.38 -10.04 1.23
CA GLY A 111 -2.11 -10.63 2.34
C GLY A 111 -3.58 -10.28 2.34
N LEU A 112 -4.25 -10.54 3.45
CA LEU A 112 -5.64 -10.14 3.66
C LEU A 112 -5.64 -8.84 4.47
N PRO A 113 -6.32 -7.78 4.02
CA PRO A 113 -6.40 -6.54 4.78
C PRO A 113 -7.25 -6.71 6.03
N ASN A 114 -6.82 -6.09 7.12
CA ASN A 114 -7.61 -5.99 8.33
C ASN A 114 -8.87 -5.18 8.08
N PHE A 115 -9.92 -5.51 8.81
CA PHE A 115 -11.14 -4.71 8.81
C PHE A 115 -10.92 -3.46 9.67
N ASP A 116 -11.08 -2.28 9.06
CA ASP A 116 -11.05 -1.03 9.81
C ASP A 116 -12.42 -0.75 10.42
N SER A 117 -12.52 -0.92 11.74
CA SER A 117 -13.77 -0.72 12.50
C SER A 117 -14.26 0.72 12.47
N MET A 118 -13.38 1.71 12.29
CA MET A 118 -13.74 3.12 12.25
C MET A 118 -14.44 3.50 10.94
N SER A 119 -13.93 3.02 9.81
CA SER A 119 -14.54 3.26 8.49
C SER A 119 -15.61 2.25 8.13
N GLY A 120 -15.66 1.09 8.82
CA GLY A 120 -16.55 -0.01 8.50
C GLY A 120 -16.17 -0.74 7.20
N LYS A 121 -14.91 -0.64 6.77
CA LYS A 121 -14.41 -1.13 5.48
C LYS A 121 -13.07 -1.85 5.67
N TYR A 122 -12.56 -2.42 4.59
CA TYR A 122 -11.21 -2.99 4.54
C TYR A 122 -10.14 -1.96 4.19
N TYR A 123 -10.50 -0.68 4.07
CA TYR A 123 -9.59 0.45 3.90
C TYR A 123 -10.18 1.71 4.53
N ALA A 124 -9.30 2.63 4.95
CA ALA A 124 -9.68 3.98 5.37
C ALA A 124 -9.34 5.00 4.27
N CYS A 125 -10.15 6.04 4.16
CA CYS A 125 -9.90 7.15 3.23
C CYS A 125 -9.89 8.46 4.01
N PHE A 126 -8.76 9.17 3.94
CA PHE A 126 -8.56 10.43 4.62
C PHE A 126 -8.44 11.57 3.62
N ASP A 127 -9.05 12.70 3.97
CA ASP A 127 -8.93 13.94 3.24
C ASP A 127 -8.35 14.98 4.19
N VAL A 128 -7.10 15.37 3.95
CA VAL A 128 -6.40 16.35 4.78
C VAL A 128 -6.93 17.73 4.46
N LYS A 129 -7.43 18.43 5.47
CA LYS A 129 -8.04 19.76 5.35
C LYS A 129 -7.47 20.71 6.38
N ASP A 130 -7.63 22.00 6.14
CA ASP A 130 -7.45 23.03 7.15
C ASP A 130 -8.66 23.00 8.08
N THR A 131 -8.59 22.16 9.11
CA THR A 131 -9.64 21.97 10.11
C THR A 131 -9.17 22.43 11.47
N ASP A 132 -10.11 22.69 12.38
CA ASP A 132 -9.80 23.08 13.74
C ASP A 132 -9.23 21.90 14.58
N SER A 133 -8.75 22.21 15.77
CA SER A 133 -8.12 21.25 16.68
C SER A 133 -9.06 20.17 17.23
N SER A 134 -10.37 20.29 17.00
CA SER A 134 -11.37 19.31 17.42
C SER A 134 -11.53 18.16 16.43
N ASP A 135 -11.05 18.32 15.19
CA ASP A 135 -11.09 17.26 14.20
C ASP A 135 -10.02 16.19 14.45
N SER A 136 -10.17 15.05 13.82
CA SER A 136 -9.19 13.97 13.88
C SER A 136 -7.80 14.46 13.44
N TYR A 137 -6.77 14.12 14.20
CA TYR A 137 -5.37 14.46 13.88
C TYR A 137 -4.94 13.96 12.48
N LEU A 138 -5.58 12.92 11.97
CA LEU A 138 -5.35 12.39 10.61
C LEU A 138 -5.83 13.32 9.49
N ARG A 139 -6.65 14.34 9.83
CA ARG A 139 -7.19 15.29 8.86
C ARG A 139 -6.57 16.68 9.00
N GLN A 140 -5.82 16.93 10.07
CA GLN A 140 -5.24 18.25 10.34
C GLN A 140 -4.02 18.52 9.46
N ALA A 141 -4.11 19.52 8.57
CA ALA A 141 -3.07 19.85 7.60
C ALA A 141 -1.73 20.29 8.21
N TYR A 142 -1.76 20.92 9.37
CA TYR A 142 -0.57 21.57 9.97
C TYR A 142 -0.04 20.87 11.22
N ARG A 143 -0.53 19.68 11.52
CA ARG A 143 -0.04 18.92 12.66
C ARG A 143 1.13 18.04 12.25
N LEU A 144 2.23 18.13 13.00
CA LEU A 144 3.32 17.18 12.85
C LEU A 144 2.84 15.78 13.23
N PHE A 145 2.93 14.87 12.28
CA PHE A 145 2.68 13.45 12.48
C PHE A 145 4.01 12.75 12.70
N THR A 146 4.30 12.41 13.95
CA THR A 146 5.59 11.83 14.34
C THR A 146 5.73 10.39 13.81
N LEU A 147 6.98 9.93 13.68
CA LEU A 147 7.26 8.53 13.35
C LEU A 147 6.63 7.59 14.39
N HIS A 148 5.95 6.58 13.92
CA HIS A 148 5.25 5.57 14.71
C HIS A 148 5.14 4.28 13.91
N THR A 149 4.71 3.21 14.56
CA THR A 149 4.31 1.96 13.92
C THR A 149 2.79 1.84 13.99
N ASP A 150 2.17 1.36 12.91
CA ASP A 150 0.74 1.10 12.89
C ASP A 150 0.40 -0.23 13.56
N GLY A 151 -0.82 -0.35 14.09
CA GLY A 151 -1.34 -1.59 14.65
C GLY A 151 -0.68 -2.02 15.97
N THR A 152 -0.06 -1.10 16.72
CA THR A 152 0.62 -1.43 18.00
C THR A 152 -0.35 -1.83 19.11
N TYR A 153 -1.60 -1.33 19.05
CA TYR A 153 -2.60 -1.45 20.12
C TYR A 153 -3.85 -2.20 19.69
N VAL A 154 -3.73 -3.12 18.75
CA VAL A 154 -4.82 -3.97 18.28
C VAL A 154 -4.48 -5.43 18.52
N ASP A 155 -5.51 -6.27 18.66
CA ASP A 155 -5.34 -7.71 18.91
C ASP A 155 -4.58 -8.42 17.76
N GLU A 156 -4.80 -7.94 16.53
CA GLU A 156 -4.11 -8.43 15.35
C GLU A 156 -3.09 -7.39 14.88
N THR A 157 -1.81 -7.69 15.06
CA THR A 157 -0.73 -6.81 14.60
C THR A 157 -0.73 -6.66 13.09
N THR A 158 -0.40 -5.46 12.63
CA THR A 158 -0.28 -5.16 11.20
C THR A 158 1.11 -5.56 10.69
N ASP A 159 1.17 -6.51 9.75
CA ASP A 159 2.43 -6.90 9.11
C ASP A 159 2.86 -5.88 8.05
N TRP A 160 1.91 -5.37 7.27
CA TRP A 160 2.14 -4.47 6.15
C TRP A 160 1.14 -3.32 6.12
N VAL A 161 1.62 -2.14 5.76
CA VAL A 161 0.76 -0.97 5.51
C VAL A 161 0.83 -0.61 4.04
N LEU A 162 -0.31 -0.50 3.37
CA LEU A 162 -0.42 0.04 2.02
C LEU A 162 -1.02 1.43 2.10
N MET A 163 -0.27 2.43 1.68
CA MET A 163 -0.74 3.80 1.56
C MET A 163 -0.96 4.15 0.09
N LEU A 164 -2.16 4.61 -0.25
CA LEU A 164 -2.51 5.05 -1.59
C LEU A 164 -2.70 6.57 -1.59
N LYS A 165 -1.88 7.28 -2.36
CA LYS A 165 -2.06 8.71 -2.62
C LYS A 165 -3.03 8.90 -3.77
N LEU A 166 -4.22 9.41 -3.48
CA LEU A 166 -5.27 9.62 -4.49
C LEU A 166 -5.10 10.96 -5.21
N LYS A 167 -4.74 12.00 -4.48
CA LYS A 167 -4.67 13.36 -5.01
C LYS A 167 -3.76 14.22 -4.15
N GLU A 168 -3.07 15.14 -4.79
CA GLU A 168 -2.31 16.20 -4.13
C GLU A 168 -2.56 17.51 -4.88
N GLU A 169 -3.02 18.53 -4.16
CA GLU A 169 -3.22 19.86 -4.70
C GLU A 169 -2.64 20.91 -3.74
N ASN A 170 -1.72 21.71 -4.25
CA ASN A 170 -1.13 22.84 -3.53
C ASN A 170 -0.51 22.45 -2.17
N ALA A 171 -0.09 21.19 -2.00
CA ALA A 171 0.55 20.75 -0.78
C ALA A 171 1.99 21.25 -0.71
N VAL A 172 2.38 21.77 0.45
CA VAL A 172 3.76 22.08 0.80
C VAL A 172 4.11 21.24 2.02
N GLY A 173 5.03 20.31 1.88
CA GLY A 173 5.26 19.27 2.89
C GLY A 173 4.30 18.09 2.71
N GLY A 174 4.15 17.28 3.75
CA GLY A 174 3.28 16.09 3.72
C GLY A 174 3.90 14.87 3.06
N GLU A 175 5.23 14.86 2.96
CA GLU A 175 5.97 13.69 2.51
C GLU A 175 5.81 12.54 3.51
N SER A 176 5.63 11.33 3.00
CA SER A 176 5.75 10.12 3.82
C SER A 176 7.22 9.89 4.16
N ARG A 177 7.51 9.72 5.44
CA ARG A 177 8.87 9.43 5.93
C ARG A 177 8.90 8.02 6.50
N LEU A 178 9.84 7.21 6.04
CA LEU A 178 10.06 5.86 6.50
C LEU A 178 11.43 5.77 7.17
N LEU A 179 11.50 5.11 8.32
CA LEU A 179 12.73 4.77 9.00
C LEU A 179 12.80 3.25 9.13
N HIS A 180 13.85 2.65 8.58
CA HIS A 180 14.13 1.26 8.82
C HIS A 180 14.78 1.09 10.21
N LEU A 181 14.33 0.11 10.98
CA LEU A 181 14.82 -0.08 12.35
C LEU A 181 16.32 -0.35 12.41
N ASP A 182 16.90 -1.04 11.41
CA ASP A 182 18.33 -1.29 11.34
C ASP A 182 19.16 -0.01 11.08
N ASP A 183 18.52 1.06 10.61
CA ASP A 183 19.16 2.36 10.38
C ASP A 183 18.93 3.34 11.54
N TRP A 184 18.22 2.90 12.59
CA TRP A 184 18.00 3.72 13.77
C TRP A 184 19.13 3.48 14.79
N GLU A 185 20.04 4.44 14.89
CA GLU A 185 21.26 4.34 15.73
C GLU A 185 20.96 4.09 17.22
N GLU A 186 19.81 4.56 17.72
CA GLU A 186 19.42 4.43 19.13
C GLU A 186 18.54 3.20 19.42
N MET A 187 18.29 2.35 18.41
CA MET A 187 17.37 1.22 18.53
C MET A 187 17.69 0.30 19.71
N GLU A 188 18.97 -0.03 19.92
CA GLU A 188 19.39 -0.91 21.01
C GLU A 188 19.16 -0.27 22.38
N ILE A 189 19.40 1.04 22.52
CA ILE A 189 19.18 1.78 23.76
C ILE A 189 17.69 1.75 24.13
N PHE A 190 16.81 1.93 23.15
CA PHE A 190 15.36 1.88 23.38
C PHE A 190 14.87 0.46 23.66
N ALA A 191 15.35 -0.53 22.94
CA ALA A 191 14.97 -1.93 23.12
C ALA A 191 15.34 -2.46 24.52
N GLU A 192 16.46 -2.02 25.09
CA GLU A 192 16.92 -2.42 26.43
C GLU A 192 16.39 -1.53 27.55
N HIS A 193 15.72 -0.42 27.23
CA HIS A 193 15.24 0.52 28.23
C HIS A 193 14.15 -0.11 29.11
N PRO A 194 14.22 0.01 30.45
CA PRO A 194 13.24 -0.61 31.36
C PRO A 194 11.79 -0.25 31.08
N LEU A 195 11.52 0.95 30.58
CA LEU A 195 10.17 1.39 30.18
C LEU A 195 9.62 0.60 29.00
N GLY A 196 10.48 0.07 28.11
CA GLY A 196 10.06 -0.78 27.00
C GLY A 196 9.49 -2.13 27.45
N HIS A 197 9.74 -2.53 28.69
CA HIS A 197 9.25 -3.76 29.29
C HIS A 197 8.14 -3.52 30.31
N THR A 198 7.67 -2.28 30.45
CA THR A 198 6.61 -1.93 31.42
C THR A 198 5.25 -2.19 30.75
N PRO A 199 4.40 -3.05 31.34
CA PRO A 199 3.03 -3.23 30.86
C PRO A 199 2.28 -1.89 30.92
N MET A 200 1.60 -1.55 29.83
CA MET A 200 0.68 -0.40 29.78
C MET A 200 -0.73 -0.94 29.55
N GLU A 201 -1.69 -0.39 30.33
CA GLU A 201 -3.11 -0.64 30.11
C GLU A 201 -3.67 0.46 29.20
N TYR A 202 -4.55 0.08 28.27
CA TYR A 202 -5.21 0.95 27.31
C TYR A 202 -6.71 1.01 27.58
#